data_e93df6c338bab01d348f8d1fc9e1f1a4
#
_entry.id   e93df6c338bab01d348f8d1fc9e1f1a4
#
_cell.length_a   1.000
_cell.length_b   1.000
_cell.length_c   1.000
_cell.angle_alpha   90.00
_cell.angle_beta   90.00
_cell.angle_gamma   90.00
#
_symmetry.space_group_name_H-M   'P 1'
#
loop_
_entity.id
_entity.type
_entity.pdbx_description
1 polymer ?
#
loop_
_entity_poly.entity_id
_entity_poly.type
_entity_poly.pdbx_seq_one_letter_code
_entity_poly.pdbx_strand_id
1 'polypeptide(L)'
;MSTTPKRAIFISALNLTFEMSHPKITVEKFYVDNASALGLRLLAGTDGLKRAIKEPTVNRPGLALAGFTKYFAINRLQVMGSAEVTYLKSLTPEVRAERYTEICSHRIPCIVYSRNLKPDVALLKIAEREGIPVFRCPLITMKFINRATLALEDLFAPRGQEQGSMVDILGVGVIIKGDSGIGKSECVLALIERGYSLVADDVTKVKLLDGREVIGTSASITRNHMEVRGIGIIDVGMMFGVKSIRREKQLDLVVSLQDWDEVEEVDRLGMEEKTTEILGVRIPHITIPVRPGRDIARLVEVAAFQGKLKSTGYNAAEELNKRLIAQMNPDQPE
;
A
#
# COMPACT_ATOMS: atom_id res chain seq x y z
N MET A 1 16.89 -0.89 61.62
CA MET A 1 17.29 0.12 60.63
C MET A 1 17.23 -0.52 59.26
N SER A 2 16.14 -0.27 58.57
CA SER A 2 15.74 -0.93 57.36
C SER A 2 16.16 -0.13 56.15
N THR A 3 16.99 -0.69 55.29
CA THR A 3 17.34 -0.11 53.97
C THR A 3 16.58 -0.86 52.89
N THR A 4 15.60 -0.17 52.31
CA THR A 4 14.82 -0.67 51.19
C THR A 4 15.58 -0.46 49.88
N PRO A 5 15.75 -1.47 49.02
CA PRO A 5 16.37 -1.29 47.71
C PRO A 5 15.35 -0.75 46.72
N LYS A 6 15.73 0.32 46.01
CA LYS A 6 14.99 0.88 44.85
C LYS A 6 14.87 -0.18 43.75
N ARG A 7 13.67 -0.57 43.43
CA ARG A 7 13.35 -1.36 42.25
C ARG A 7 13.61 -0.54 40.98
N ALA A 8 14.60 -0.92 40.23
CA ALA A 8 14.77 -0.50 38.85
C ALA A 8 13.64 -1.15 38.01
N ILE A 9 12.79 -0.34 37.44
CA ILE A 9 11.77 -0.77 36.48
C ILE A 9 12.49 -0.93 35.13
N PHE A 10 12.78 -2.18 34.78
CA PHE A 10 13.15 -2.55 33.42
C PHE A 10 11.90 -2.36 32.55
N ILE A 11 11.86 -1.31 31.72
CA ILE A 11 10.95 -1.20 30.59
C ILE A 11 11.55 -2.09 29.50
N SER A 12 11.07 -3.33 29.42
CA SER A 12 11.39 -4.22 28.30
C SER A 12 10.82 -3.58 27.05
N ALA A 13 11.68 -3.39 26.04
CA ALA A 13 11.29 -3.06 24.69
C ALA A 13 10.20 -4.04 24.22
N LEU A 14 8.96 -3.57 24.10
CA LEU A 14 7.92 -4.28 23.38
C LEU A 14 8.32 -4.31 21.90
N ASN A 15 8.92 -5.40 21.49
CA ASN A 15 8.93 -5.83 20.10
C ASN A 15 7.47 -6.07 19.71
N LEU A 16 6.81 -5.05 19.20
CA LEU A 16 5.59 -5.19 18.45
C LEU A 16 5.94 -5.88 17.12
N THR A 17 6.01 -7.21 17.16
CA THR A 17 5.89 -8.02 15.95
C THR A 17 4.53 -7.71 15.34
N PHE A 18 4.55 -6.91 14.30
CA PHE A 18 3.39 -6.65 13.46
C PHE A 18 2.98 -7.97 12.82
N GLU A 19 1.94 -8.62 13.35
CA GLU A 19 1.24 -9.67 12.62
C GLU A 19 0.70 -9.04 11.33
N MET A 20 1.26 -9.44 10.19
CA MET A 20 0.69 -9.16 8.88
C MET A 20 -0.66 -9.89 8.78
N SER A 21 -1.71 -9.27 9.27
CA SER A 21 -3.07 -9.76 9.07
C SER A 21 -3.42 -9.52 7.60
N HIS A 22 -3.39 -10.58 6.79
CA HIS A 22 -4.00 -10.52 5.47
C HIS A 22 -5.50 -10.26 5.65
N PRO A 23 -6.02 -9.12 5.21
CA PRO A 23 -7.42 -8.81 5.41
C PRO A 23 -8.28 -9.85 4.69
N LYS A 24 -9.26 -10.41 5.39
CA LYS A 24 -10.25 -11.29 4.79
C LYS A 24 -11.10 -10.47 3.81
N ILE A 25 -10.76 -10.53 2.52
CA ILE A 25 -11.49 -9.81 1.48
C ILE A 25 -12.78 -10.53 1.19
N THR A 26 -13.92 -9.86 1.41
CA THR A 26 -15.25 -10.35 1.11
C THR A 26 -15.77 -9.81 -0.22
N VAL A 27 -16.72 -10.52 -0.82
CA VAL A 27 -17.45 -10.06 -2.00
C VAL A 27 -18.15 -8.72 -1.72
N GLU A 28 -18.68 -8.54 -0.50
CA GLU A 28 -19.30 -7.28 -0.06
C GLU A 28 -18.31 -6.12 -0.12
N LYS A 29 -17.11 -6.30 0.46
CA LYS A 29 -16.05 -5.28 0.43
C LYS A 29 -15.67 -4.92 -1.00
N PHE A 30 -15.43 -5.92 -1.85
CA PHE A 30 -15.14 -5.71 -3.26
C PHE A 30 -16.26 -4.94 -3.96
N TYR A 31 -17.52 -5.32 -3.72
CA TYR A 31 -18.70 -4.69 -4.32
C TYR A 31 -18.86 -3.23 -3.87
N VAL A 32 -18.86 -2.98 -2.57
CA VAL A 32 -19.06 -1.62 -2.01
C VAL A 32 -17.98 -0.65 -2.52
N ASP A 33 -16.73 -1.06 -2.52
CA ASP A 33 -15.61 -0.21 -2.92
C ASP A 33 -15.57 0.05 -4.44
N ASN A 34 -16.10 -0.88 -5.26
CA ASN A 34 -15.89 -0.86 -6.71
C ASN A 34 -17.18 -0.80 -7.53
N ALA A 35 -18.35 -0.83 -6.91
CA ALA A 35 -19.64 -0.87 -7.62
C ALA A 35 -19.79 0.24 -8.66
N SER A 36 -19.48 1.47 -8.29
CA SER A 36 -19.56 2.64 -9.17
C SER A 36 -18.55 2.56 -10.33
N ALA A 37 -17.27 2.30 -10.01
CA ALA A 37 -16.18 2.30 -11.00
C ALA A 37 -16.30 1.16 -12.04
N LEU A 38 -16.84 0.00 -11.63
CA LEU A 38 -17.04 -1.16 -12.48
C LEU A 38 -18.47 -1.24 -13.05
N GLY A 39 -19.39 -0.42 -12.57
CA GLY A 39 -20.81 -0.45 -12.93
C GLY A 39 -21.50 -1.73 -12.50
N LEU A 40 -21.14 -2.30 -11.35
CA LEU A 40 -21.68 -3.56 -10.84
C LEU A 40 -23.12 -3.36 -10.34
N ARG A 41 -23.98 -4.31 -10.71
CA ARG A 41 -25.36 -4.43 -10.20
C ARG A 41 -25.57 -5.85 -9.70
N LEU A 42 -25.93 -6.00 -8.43
CA LEU A 42 -26.29 -7.29 -7.84
C LEU A 42 -27.65 -7.75 -8.39
N LEU A 43 -27.75 -9.02 -8.79
CA LEU A 43 -28.95 -9.62 -9.37
C LEU A 43 -29.52 -10.75 -8.51
N ALA A 44 -28.69 -11.50 -7.79
CA ALA A 44 -29.07 -12.63 -6.94
C ALA A 44 -27.98 -12.93 -5.90
N GLY A 45 -28.27 -13.75 -4.91
CA GLY A 45 -27.32 -14.29 -3.94
C GLY A 45 -26.87 -13.28 -2.89
N THR A 46 -27.75 -12.38 -2.44
CA THR A 46 -27.45 -11.34 -1.44
C THR A 46 -26.84 -11.91 -0.16
N ASP A 47 -27.32 -13.06 0.31
CA ASP A 47 -26.83 -13.71 1.53
C ASP A 47 -25.36 -14.17 1.42
N GLY A 48 -24.86 -14.32 0.19
CA GLY A 48 -23.49 -14.71 -0.10
C GLY A 48 -22.47 -13.57 -0.12
N LEU A 49 -22.86 -12.32 0.12
CA LEU A 49 -21.94 -11.18 0.07
C LEU A 49 -20.78 -11.30 1.06
N LYS A 50 -20.95 -12.04 2.16
CA LYS A 50 -19.89 -12.34 3.14
C LYS A 50 -18.88 -13.40 2.70
N ARG A 51 -19.07 -14.02 1.50
CA ARG A 51 -18.10 -15.00 0.96
C ARG A 51 -16.73 -14.35 0.76
N ALA A 52 -15.69 -15.13 1.05
CA ALA A 52 -14.31 -14.65 0.89
C ALA A 52 -13.85 -14.82 -0.56
N ILE A 53 -13.23 -13.79 -1.10
CA ILE A 53 -12.35 -13.87 -2.26
C ILE A 53 -10.96 -14.18 -1.67
N LYS A 54 -10.28 -15.23 -2.18
CA LYS A 54 -9.01 -15.68 -1.60
C LYS A 54 -7.79 -15.39 -2.49
N GLU A 55 -8.01 -15.02 -3.73
CA GLU A 55 -6.95 -14.71 -4.69
C GLU A 55 -7.25 -13.40 -5.42
N PRO A 56 -6.25 -12.54 -5.64
CA PRO A 56 -6.41 -11.21 -6.24
C PRO A 56 -6.58 -11.24 -7.77
N THR A 57 -7.11 -12.33 -8.31
CA THR A 57 -7.26 -12.54 -9.76
C THR A 57 -8.67 -12.94 -10.13
N VAL A 58 -9.01 -12.77 -11.41
CA VAL A 58 -10.29 -13.11 -11.99
C VAL A 58 -10.15 -14.37 -12.85
N ASN A 59 -11.16 -15.26 -12.83
CA ASN A 59 -11.19 -16.46 -13.65
C ASN A 59 -12.33 -16.43 -14.67
N ARG A 60 -12.08 -17.02 -15.85
CA ARG A 60 -13.13 -17.34 -16.84
C ARG A 60 -13.43 -18.84 -16.77
N PRO A 61 -14.65 -19.25 -16.38
CA PRO A 61 -14.95 -20.65 -16.08
C PRO A 61 -15.24 -21.51 -17.32
N GLY A 62 -14.73 -21.15 -18.51
CA GLY A 62 -15.08 -21.81 -19.76
C GLY A 62 -14.87 -23.34 -19.74
N LEU A 63 -13.71 -23.83 -19.29
CA LEU A 63 -13.43 -25.26 -19.17
C LEU A 63 -14.30 -25.94 -18.11
N ALA A 64 -14.55 -25.28 -16.98
CA ALA A 64 -15.40 -25.80 -15.92
C ALA A 64 -16.85 -25.94 -16.41
N LEU A 65 -17.35 -24.96 -17.17
CA LEU A 65 -18.67 -25.03 -17.84
C LEU A 65 -18.74 -26.17 -18.85
N ALA A 66 -17.65 -26.56 -19.49
CA ALA A 66 -17.55 -27.72 -20.36
C ALA A 66 -17.45 -29.06 -19.62
N GLY A 67 -17.41 -29.07 -18.27
CA GLY A 67 -17.33 -30.27 -17.44
C GLY A 67 -15.91 -30.62 -16.96
N PHE A 68 -14.90 -29.81 -17.25
CA PHE A 68 -13.55 -30.03 -16.77
C PHE A 68 -13.25 -29.17 -15.55
N THR A 69 -13.49 -29.72 -14.34
CA THR A 69 -13.39 -28.99 -13.08
C THR A 69 -12.13 -29.29 -12.25
N LYS A 70 -11.26 -30.22 -12.71
CA LYS A 70 -10.07 -30.66 -11.96
C LYS A 70 -9.16 -29.52 -11.49
N TYR A 71 -9.03 -28.45 -12.30
CA TYR A 71 -8.20 -27.26 -12.00
C TYR A 71 -9.03 -25.97 -11.97
N PHE A 72 -10.30 -26.08 -11.58
CA PHE A 72 -11.20 -24.94 -11.51
C PHE A 72 -10.74 -23.97 -10.40
N ALA A 73 -10.52 -22.71 -10.74
CA ALA A 73 -10.04 -21.66 -9.84
C ALA A 73 -11.17 -21.17 -8.92
N ILE A 74 -11.56 -22.00 -7.95
CA ILE A 74 -12.71 -21.80 -7.06
C ILE A 74 -12.56 -20.60 -6.11
N ASN A 75 -11.35 -20.16 -5.83
CA ASN A 75 -11.06 -19.07 -4.92
C ASN A 75 -11.16 -17.68 -5.56
N ARG A 76 -11.33 -17.64 -6.89
CA ARG A 76 -11.34 -16.42 -7.68
C ARG A 76 -12.74 -15.96 -8.01
N LEU A 77 -12.89 -14.69 -8.27
CA LEU A 77 -14.09 -14.11 -8.89
C LEU A 77 -14.27 -14.71 -10.29
N GLN A 78 -15.47 -15.21 -10.62
CA GLN A 78 -15.77 -15.83 -11.91
C GLN A 78 -16.40 -14.80 -12.85
N VAL A 79 -15.89 -14.67 -14.09
CA VAL A 79 -16.46 -13.75 -15.09
C VAL A 79 -17.03 -14.50 -16.29
N MET A 80 -18.27 -14.18 -16.61
CA MET A 80 -19.01 -14.70 -17.75
C MET A 80 -19.00 -13.65 -18.87
N GLY A 81 -18.38 -14.00 -19.98
CA GLY A 81 -18.37 -13.19 -21.20
C GLY A 81 -19.24 -13.79 -22.30
N SER A 82 -19.11 -13.23 -23.53
CA SER A 82 -19.88 -13.71 -24.66
C SER A 82 -19.61 -15.19 -24.99
N ALA A 83 -18.36 -15.65 -24.89
CA ALA A 83 -18.01 -17.05 -25.20
C ALA A 83 -18.71 -18.02 -24.25
N GLU A 84 -18.64 -17.78 -22.92
CA GLU A 84 -19.29 -18.61 -21.92
C GLU A 84 -20.83 -18.64 -22.12
N VAL A 85 -21.43 -17.46 -22.32
CA VAL A 85 -22.87 -17.34 -22.51
C VAL A 85 -23.33 -18.01 -23.82
N THR A 86 -22.57 -17.87 -24.92
CA THR A 86 -22.90 -18.52 -26.21
C THR A 86 -22.76 -20.03 -26.11
N TYR A 87 -21.70 -20.53 -25.47
CA TYR A 87 -21.54 -21.95 -25.22
C TYR A 87 -22.72 -22.53 -24.42
N LEU A 88 -23.08 -21.89 -23.30
CA LEU A 88 -24.20 -22.35 -22.48
C LEU A 88 -25.54 -22.34 -23.25
N LYS A 89 -25.76 -21.37 -24.15
CA LYS A 89 -26.95 -21.33 -25.01
C LYS A 89 -26.99 -22.46 -26.04
N SER A 90 -25.85 -23.03 -26.42
CA SER A 90 -25.81 -24.20 -27.34
C SER A 90 -26.16 -25.53 -26.67
N LEU A 91 -26.19 -25.55 -25.32
CA LEU A 91 -26.58 -26.73 -24.55
C LEU A 91 -28.10 -26.81 -24.39
N THR A 92 -28.64 -28.03 -24.19
CA THR A 92 -30.02 -28.19 -23.79
C THR A 92 -30.28 -27.56 -22.41
N PRO A 93 -31.52 -27.18 -22.09
CA PRO A 93 -31.82 -26.56 -20.78
C PRO A 93 -31.42 -27.42 -19.60
N GLU A 94 -31.55 -28.75 -19.70
CA GLU A 94 -31.25 -29.75 -18.67
C GLU A 94 -29.73 -29.77 -18.40
N VAL A 95 -28.93 -29.96 -19.45
CA VAL A 95 -27.44 -29.97 -19.36
C VAL A 95 -26.92 -28.63 -18.87
N ARG A 96 -27.51 -27.53 -19.31
CA ARG A 96 -27.12 -26.18 -18.85
C ARG A 96 -27.38 -26.00 -17.36
N ALA A 97 -28.55 -26.45 -16.85
CA ALA A 97 -28.84 -26.40 -15.42
C ALA A 97 -27.90 -27.27 -14.59
N GLU A 98 -27.52 -28.44 -15.12
CA GLU A 98 -26.49 -29.30 -14.49
C GLU A 98 -25.15 -28.58 -14.38
N ARG A 99 -24.66 -27.93 -15.45
CA ARG A 99 -23.42 -27.16 -15.45
C ARG A 99 -23.43 -25.99 -14.46
N TYR A 100 -24.56 -25.30 -14.34
CA TYR A 100 -24.73 -24.27 -13.33
C TYR A 100 -24.65 -24.83 -11.90
N THR A 101 -25.32 -25.97 -11.66
CA THR A 101 -25.30 -26.63 -10.36
C THR A 101 -23.89 -27.09 -10.01
N GLU A 102 -23.16 -27.68 -10.94
CA GLU A 102 -21.79 -28.14 -10.77
C GLU A 102 -20.85 -26.97 -10.34
N ILE A 103 -20.87 -25.86 -11.08
CA ILE A 103 -20.03 -24.69 -10.77
C ILE A 103 -20.42 -24.07 -9.41
N CYS A 104 -21.70 -23.95 -9.12
CA CYS A 104 -22.17 -23.37 -7.88
C CYS A 104 -21.85 -24.27 -6.65
N SER A 105 -21.80 -25.59 -6.81
CA SER A 105 -21.43 -26.52 -5.72
C SER A 105 -20.00 -26.33 -5.22
N HIS A 106 -19.10 -25.76 -6.03
CA HIS A 106 -17.71 -25.46 -5.64
C HIS A 106 -17.56 -24.27 -4.70
N ARG A 107 -18.64 -23.66 -4.24
CA ARG A 107 -18.66 -22.54 -3.30
C ARG A 107 -17.79 -21.33 -3.74
N ILE A 108 -17.79 -21.04 -5.02
CA ILE A 108 -17.09 -19.88 -5.61
C ILE A 108 -17.51 -18.57 -4.93
N PRO A 109 -16.65 -17.52 -4.92
CA PRO A 109 -16.97 -16.24 -4.31
C PRO A 109 -18.19 -15.56 -4.92
N CYS A 110 -18.18 -15.33 -6.22
CA CYS A 110 -19.27 -14.70 -6.96
C CYS A 110 -19.13 -14.93 -8.46
N ILE A 111 -20.17 -14.58 -9.21
CA ILE A 111 -20.21 -14.60 -10.68
C ILE A 111 -20.51 -13.19 -11.19
N VAL A 112 -19.77 -12.71 -12.21
CA VAL A 112 -20.02 -11.42 -12.85
C VAL A 112 -20.27 -11.60 -14.34
N TYR A 113 -21.42 -11.16 -14.81
CA TYR A 113 -21.75 -11.08 -16.22
C TYR A 113 -21.29 -9.75 -16.80
N SER A 114 -20.34 -9.79 -17.71
CA SER A 114 -19.82 -8.63 -18.44
C SER A 114 -20.73 -8.25 -19.63
N ARG A 115 -20.46 -7.09 -20.27
CA ARG A 115 -21.16 -6.60 -21.48
C ARG A 115 -22.68 -6.44 -21.31
N ASN A 116 -23.19 -6.21 -20.10
CA ASN A 116 -24.62 -6.23 -19.80
C ASN A 116 -25.36 -7.51 -20.22
N LEU A 117 -24.64 -8.64 -20.36
CA LEU A 117 -25.24 -9.93 -20.66
C LEU A 117 -26.26 -10.30 -19.57
N LYS A 118 -27.38 -10.89 -19.97
CA LYS A 118 -28.41 -11.33 -19.04
C LYS A 118 -28.09 -12.77 -18.60
N PRO A 119 -28.01 -13.04 -17.29
CA PRO A 119 -27.93 -14.39 -16.76
C PRO A 119 -29.18 -15.19 -17.10
N ASP A 120 -29.03 -16.50 -17.18
CA ASP A 120 -30.15 -17.42 -17.27
C ASP A 120 -30.96 -17.43 -15.96
N VAL A 121 -32.28 -17.53 -16.04
CA VAL A 121 -33.17 -17.63 -14.88
C VAL A 121 -32.83 -18.85 -14.02
N ALA A 122 -32.46 -19.97 -14.66
CA ALA A 122 -32.06 -21.19 -13.96
C ALA A 122 -30.81 -20.92 -13.08
N LEU A 123 -29.78 -20.22 -13.61
CA LEU A 123 -28.61 -19.83 -12.82
C LEU A 123 -28.99 -18.94 -11.65
N LEU A 124 -29.84 -17.92 -11.85
CA LEU A 124 -30.23 -17.01 -10.77
C LEU A 124 -30.91 -17.76 -9.62
N LYS A 125 -31.80 -18.72 -9.93
CA LYS A 125 -32.44 -19.56 -8.91
C LYS A 125 -31.45 -20.45 -8.16
N ILE A 126 -30.49 -21.06 -8.85
CA ILE A 126 -29.46 -21.90 -8.25
C ILE A 126 -28.54 -21.03 -7.38
N ALA A 127 -28.11 -19.89 -7.89
CA ALA A 127 -27.21 -18.97 -7.17
C ALA A 127 -27.87 -18.40 -5.91
N GLU A 128 -29.15 -18.08 -5.93
CA GLU A 128 -29.92 -17.65 -4.76
C GLU A 128 -29.95 -18.77 -3.70
N ARG A 129 -30.28 -20.00 -4.09
CA ARG A 129 -30.30 -21.16 -3.17
C ARG A 129 -28.95 -21.46 -2.56
N GLU A 130 -27.87 -21.38 -3.35
CA GLU A 130 -26.50 -21.65 -2.89
C GLU A 130 -25.84 -20.42 -2.24
N GLY A 131 -26.52 -19.29 -2.17
CA GLY A 131 -25.98 -18.04 -1.64
C GLY A 131 -24.73 -17.57 -2.40
N ILE A 132 -24.76 -17.57 -3.74
CA ILE A 132 -23.65 -17.09 -4.58
C ILE A 132 -24.04 -15.75 -5.20
N PRO A 133 -23.35 -14.64 -4.89
CA PRO A 133 -23.62 -13.35 -5.50
C PRO A 133 -23.43 -13.37 -7.01
N VAL A 134 -24.45 -12.94 -7.75
CA VAL A 134 -24.40 -12.77 -9.20
C VAL A 134 -24.53 -11.31 -9.53
N PHE A 135 -23.52 -10.78 -10.21
CA PHE A 135 -23.48 -9.38 -10.65
C PHE A 135 -23.57 -9.26 -12.16
N ARG A 136 -23.98 -8.09 -12.62
CA ARG A 136 -23.91 -7.68 -14.01
C ARG A 136 -23.16 -6.35 -14.12
N CYS A 137 -22.32 -6.20 -15.14
CA CYS A 137 -21.61 -4.94 -15.43
C CYS A 137 -21.66 -4.61 -16.93
N PRO A 138 -21.60 -3.32 -17.30
CA PRO A 138 -21.62 -2.88 -18.70
C PRO A 138 -20.29 -3.07 -19.43
N LEU A 139 -19.19 -3.24 -18.69
CA LEU A 139 -17.85 -3.31 -19.26
C LEU A 139 -17.68 -4.53 -20.17
N ILE A 140 -16.90 -4.40 -21.23
CA ILE A 140 -16.41 -5.54 -22.01
C ILE A 140 -15.55 -6.43 -21.12
N THR A 141 -15.58 -7.74 -21.36
CA THR A 141 -14.98 -8.76 -20.47
C THR A 141 -13.53 -8.44 -20.12
N MET A 142 -12.69 -8.11 -21.10
CA MET A 142 -11.27 -7.81 -20.88
C MET A 142 -11.08 -6.55 -20.02
N LYS A 143 -11.85 -5.48 -20.27
CA LYS A 143 -11.79 -4.26 -19.48
C LYS A 143 -12.25 -4.48 -18.04
N PHE A 144 -13.27 -5.34 -17.85
CA PHE A 144 -13.69 -5.75 -16.52
C PHE A 144 -12.60 -6.54 -15.80
N ILE A 145 -12.03 -7.57 -16.44
CA ILE A 145 -10.94 -8.39 -15.86
C ILE A 145 -9.80 -7.50 -15.39
N ASN A 146 -9.27 -6.64 -16.26
CA ASN A 146 -8.13 -5.78 -15.91
C ASN A 146 -8.43 -4.86 -14.72
N ARG A 147 -9.59 -4.19 -14.74
CA ARG A 147 -9.96 -3.28 -13.64
C ARG A 147 -10.26 -4.01 -12.33
N ALA A 148 -10.94 -5.18 -12.42
CA ALA A 148 -11.25 -5.98 -11.25
C ALA A 148 -9.98 -6.59 -10.63
N THR A 149 -9.02 -7.03 -11.44
CA THR A 149 -7.72 -7.53 -10.96
C THR A 149 -6.97 -6.41 -10.21
N LEU A 150 -6.82 -5.23 -10.79
CA LEU A 150 -6.19 -4.09 -10.11
C LEU A 150 -6.89 -3.72 -8.79
N ALA A 151 -8.22 -3.75 -8.77
CA ALA A 151 -8.99 -3.48 -7.56
C ALA A 151 -8.79 -4.57 -6.48
N LEU A 152 -8.68 -5.84 -6.89
CA LEU A 152 -8.41 -6.95 -5.99
C LEU A 152 -6.97 -6.87 -5.46
N GLU A 153 -5.99 -6.60 -6.32
CA GLU A 153 -4.59 -6.40 -5.92
C GLU A 153 -4.46 -5.29 -4.86
N ASP A 154 -5.15 -4.16 -5.06
CA ASP A 154 -5.17 -3.10 -4.04
C ASP A 154 -5.84 -3.57 -2.74
N LEU A 155 -6.93 -4.33 -2.79
CA LEU A 155 -7.60 -4.86 -1.59
C LEU A 155 -6.75 -5.88 -0.83
N PHE A 156 -5.97 -6.70 -1.55
CA PHE A 156 -5.08 -7.72 -0.99
C PHE A 156 -3.71 -7.18 -0.60
N ALA A 157 -3.36 -5.96 -1.00
CA ALA A 157 -2.08 -5.36 -0.69
C ALA A 157 -1.81 -5.34 0.83
N PRO A 158 -0.67 -5.80 1.30
CA PRO A 158 -0.27 -5.65 2.70
C PRO A 158 -0.29 -4.18 3.12
N ARG A 159 -0.81 -3.90 4.31
CA ARG A 159 -0.97 -2.54 4.83
C ARG A 159 -0.41 -2.45 6.23
N GLY A 160 0.12 -1.28 6.58
CA GLY A 160 0.64 -0.96 7.90
C GLY A 160 0.48 0.52 8.22
N GLN A 161 1.08 0.91 9.33
CA GLN A 161 1.17 2.31 9.76
C GLN A 161 2.58 2.54 10.28
N GLU A 162 3.15 3.68 9.92
CA GLU A 162 4.44 4.15 10.40
C GLU A 162 4.24 5.43 11.19
N GLN A 163 4.84 5.51 12.38
CA GLN A 163 4.90 6.76 13.12
C GLN A 163 5.87 7.71 12.42
N GLY A 164 5.41 8.89 12.08
CA GLY A 164 6.17 9.92 11.40
C GLY A 164 5.37 10.64 10.32
N SER A 165 5.78 11.87 10.06
CA SER A 165 5.20 12.70 9.01
C SER A 165 5.86 12.41 7.67
N MET A 166 5.09 12.33 6.61
CA MET A 166 5.59 12.04 5.26
C MET A 166 5.50 13.26 4.35
N VAL A 167 6.59 13.57 3.67
CA VAL A 167 6.73 14.70 2.73
C VAL A 167 7.27 14.21 1.39
N ASP A 168 6.79 14.79 0.28
CA ASP A 168 7.38 14.63 -1.06
C ASP A 168 8.36 15.77 -1.33
N ILE A 169 9.65 15.46 -1.41
CA ILE A 169 10.74 16.39 -1.67
C ILE A 169 11.26 16.17 -3.08
N LEU A 170 10.79 16.94 -4.05
CA LEU A 170 11.14 16.83 -5.48
C LEU A 170 11.05 15.40 -6.05
N GLY A 171 9.97 14.70 -5.70
CA GLY A 171 9.74 13.35 -6.16
C GLY A 171 10.36 12.26 -5.28
N VAL A 172 11.00 12.59 -4.16
CA VAL A 172 11.48 11.66 -3.13
C VAL A 172 10.48 11.65 -1.98
N GLY A 173 9.86 10.51 -1.69
CA GLY A 173 8.99 10.35 -0.52
C GLY A 173 9.81 10.08 0.72
N VAL A 174 9.73 10.98 1.70
CA VAL A 174 10.49 10.92 2.94
C VAL A 174 9.57 10.82 4.14
N ILE A 175 9.72 9.77 4.97
CA ILE A 175 9.11 9.74 6.31
C ILE A 175 10.09 10.32 7.32
N ILE A 176 9.65 11.32 8.07
CA ILE A 176 10.40 11.97 9.14
C ILE A 176 9.90 11.42 10.47
N LYS A 177 10.76 10.69 11.17
CA LYS A 177 10.53 10.09 12.49
C LYS A 177 11.29 10.87 13.57
N GLY A 178 10.94 10.66 14.82
CA GLY A 178 11.61 11.22 15.98
C GLY A 178 10.66 11.43 17.15
N ASP A 179 11.17 11.66 18.32
CA ASP A 179 10.39 11.80 19.54
C ASP A 179 9.48 13.03 19.53
N SER A 180 8.52 13.01 20.45
CA SER A 180 7.62 14.14 20.63
C SER A 180 8.42 15.35 21.14
N GLY A 181 8.35 16.49 20.43
CA GLY A 181 9.06 17.71 20.79
C GLY A 181 10.41 17.91 20.13
N ILE A 182 10.92 16.95 19.35
CA ILE A 182 12.21 17.04 18.65
C ILE A 182 12.23 18.09 17.51
N GLY A 183 11.06 18.62 17.10
CA GLY A 183 10.98 19.58 15.99
C GLY A 183 10.47 19.00 14.67
N LYS A 184 9.75 17.83 14.69
CA LYS A 184 9.20 17.23 13.45
C LYS A 184 8.26 18.16 12.71
N SER A 185 7.24 18.69 13.41
CA SER A 185 6.20 19.54 12.79
C SER A 185 6.79 20.83 12.26
N GLU A 186 7.74 21.43 12.97
CA GLU A 186 8.46 22.62 12.53
C GLU A 186 9.31 22.33 11.28
N CYS A 187 9.97 21.16 11.24
CA CYS A 187 10.73 20.71 10.09
C CYS A 187 9.82 20.52 8.87
N VAL A 188 8.67 19.83 9.04
CA VAL A 188 7.70 19.60 7.97
C VAL A 188 7.13 20.91 7.45
N LEU A 189 6.76 21.84 8.35
CA LEU A 189 6.25 23.16 7.98
C LEU A 189 7.29 23.94 7.16
N ALA A 190 8.54 23.97 7.58
CA ALA A 190 9.62 24.62 6.87
C ALA A 190 9.86 24.00 5.47
N LEU A 191 9.67 22.66 5.31
CA LEU A 191 9.74 22.01 4.00
C LEU A 191 8.56 22.43 3.10
N ILE A 192 7.35 22.55 3.66
CA ILE A 192 6.16 23.03 2.92
C ILE A 192 6.35 24.47 2.45
N GLU A 193 6.89 25.36 3.29
CA GLU A 193 7.21 26.74 2.94
C GLU A 193 8.23 26.83 1.80
N ARG A 194 9.13 25.86 1.68
CA ARG A 194 10.08 25.71 0.57
C ARG A 194 9.46 25.16 -0.71
N GLY A 195 8.15 24.84 -0.69
CA GLY A 195 7.39 24.38 -1.85
C GLY A 195 7.29 22.87 -2.02
N TYR A 196 7.64 22.08 -0.99
CA TYR A 196 7.43 20.63 -0.95
C TYR A 196 6.02 20.28 -0.51
N SER A 197 5.62 19.00 -0.68
CA SER A 197 4.23 18.62 -0.48
C SER A 197 4.08 17.67 0.72
N LEU A 198 3.15 17.99 1.62
CA LEU A 198 2.71 17.10 2.70
C LEU A 198 1.96 15.90 2.13
N VAL A 199 2.29 14.69 2.57
CA VAL A 199 1.56 13.46 2.29
C VAL A 199 0.75 13.02 3.50
N ALA A 200 1.38 12.99 4.68
CA ALA A 200 0.75 12.62 5.95
C ALA A 200 1.45 13.33 7.11
N ASP A 201 0.70 13.61 8.18
CA ASP A 201 1.25 14.11 9.43
C ASP A 201 1.08 13.08 10.55
N ASP A 202 2.04 13.02 11.49
CA ASP A 202 2.15 12.15 12.66
C ASP A 202 2.09 10.65 12.37
N VAL A 203 1.12 10.18 11.61
CA VAL A 203 0.94 8.77 11.27
C VAL A 203 0.78 8.61 9.76
N THR A 204 1.74 7.95 9.14
CA THR A 204 1.71 7.60 7.72
C THR A 204 1.14 6.18 7.55
N LYS A 205 0.02 6.04 6.86
CA LYS A 205 -0.47 4.73 6.41
C LYS A 205 0.37 4.27 5.24
N VAL A 206 0.80 3.02 5.29
CA VAL A 206 1.62 2.42 4.23
C VAL A 206 0.93 1.21 3.62
N LYS A 207 1.09 1.02 2.32
CA LYS A 207 0.66 -0.18 1.58
C LYS A 207 1.80 -0.67 0.69
N LEU A 208 1.92 -1.99 0.56
CA LEU A 208 2.89 -2.59 -0.35
C LEU A 208 2.24 -2.79 -1.73
N LEU A 209 2.82 -2.21 -2.77
CA LEU A 209 2.38 -2.36 -4.16
C LEU A 209 3.37 -3.27 -4.90
N ASP A 210 2.84 -4.22 -5.68
CA ASP A 210 3.61 -5.16 -6.52
C ASP A 210 4.78 -5.88 -5.79
N GLY A 211 4.66 -6.03 -4.45
CA GLY A 211 5.68 -6.68 -3.63
C GLY A 211 7.02 -5.92 -3.51
N ARG A 212 7.11 -4.68 -4.00
CA ARG A 212 8.36 -3.92 -4.09
C ARG A 212 8.28 -2.47 -3.65
N GLU A 213 7.16 -1.83 -3.82
CA GLU A 213 7.00 -0.40 -3.57
C GLU A 213 6.12 -0.15 -2.36
N VAL A 214 6.65 0.57 -1.39
CA VAL A 214 5.87 1.01 -0.22
C VAL A 214 5.27 2.38 -0.55
N ILE A 215 3.95 2.46 -0.58
CA ILE A 215 3.22 3.70 -0.83
C ILE A 215 2.68 4.25 0.47
N GLY A 216 3.05 5.48 0.81
CA GLY A 216 2.55 6.20 1.98
C GLY A 216 1.37 7.12 1.64
N THR A 217 0.41 7.22 2.56
CA THR A 217 -0.77 8.08 2.46
C THR A 217 -1.25 8.52 3.84
N SER A 218 -2.03 9.57 3.91
CA SER A 218 -2.69 10.01 5.16
C SER A 218 -3.97 9.21 5.45
N ALA A 219 -4.44 9.23 6.70
CA ALA A 219 -5.80 8.84 7.01
C ALA A 219 -6.80 9.84 6.36
N SER A 220 -8.00 9.35 5.98
CA SER A 220 -9.01 10.20 5.32
C SER A 220 -9.46 11.38 6.19
N ILE A 221 -9.50 11.20 7.51
CA ILE A 221 -9.96 12.22 8.47
C ILE A 221 -8.92 13.32 8.67
N THR A 222 -7.62 12.97 8.73
CA THR A 222 -6.51 13.92 8.96
C THR A 222 -5.87 14.41 7.66
N ARG A 223 -6.47 14.09 6.52
CA ARG A 223 -5.93 14.48 5.22
C ARG A 223 -5.79 15.99 5.11
N ASN A 224 -4.62 16.46 4.65
CA ASN A 224 -4.24 17.85 4.47
C ASN A 224 -4.11 18.66 5.77
N HIS A 225 -4.38 18.06 6.93
CA HIS A 225 -4.25 18.72 8.22
C HIS A 225 -2.92 18.35 8.87
N MET A 226 -2.40 19.30 9.63
CA MET A 226 -1.17 19.20 10.39
C MET A 226 -1.33 19.88 11.73
N GLU A 227 -0.78 19.27 12.80
CA GLU A 227 -0.73 19.91 14.11
C GLU A 227 0.58 20.70 14.28
N VAL A 228 0.45 21.98 14.59
CA VAL A 228 1.58 22.87 14.89
C VAL A 228 1.45 23.32 16.33
N ARG A 229 2.40 22.94 17.17
CA ARG A 229 2.39 23.28 18.59
C ARG A 229 2.37 24.79 18.81
N GLY A 230 1.47 25.25 19.68
CA GLY A 230 1.26 26.67 19.97
C GLY A 230 0.36 27.41 18.98
N ILE A 231 0.04 26.81 17.83
CA ILE A 231 -0.86 27.36 16.82
C ILE A 231 -2.16 26.54 16.77
N GLY A 232 -2.06 25.19 16.82
CA GLY A 232 -3.16 24.26 16.69
C GLY A 232 -3.16 23.52 15.36
N ILE A 233 -4.34 23.04 14.93
CA ILE A 233 -4.49 22.30 13.67
C ILE A 233 -4.65 23.28 12.50
N ILE A 234 -3.82 23.14 11.48
CA ILE A 234 -3.85 23.91 10.24
C ILE A 234 -4.26 23.06 9.06
N ASP A 235 -4.95 23.63 8.08
CA ASP A 235 -5.18 23.03 6.77
C ASP A 235 -4.09 23.53 5.80
N VAL A 236 -3.14 22.66 5.50
CA VAL A 236 -1.97 22.94 4.65
C VAL A 236 -2.39 23.31 3.24
N GLY A 237 -3.40 22.63 2.68
CA GLY A 237 -3.89 22.93 1.34
C GLY A 237 -4.54 24.30 1.21
N MET A 238 -5.26 24.74 2.24
CA MET A 238 -5.88 26.08 2.27
C MET A 238 -4.85 27.20 2.51
N MET A 239 -3.84 26.94 3.35
CA MET A 239 -2.81 27.94 3.68
C MET A 239 -1.75 28.10 2.59
N PHE A 240 -1.25 27.00 2.05
CA PHE A 240 -0.09 27.00 1.11
C PHE A 240 -0.48 26.61 -0.33
N GLY A 241 -1.76 26.32 -0.56
CA GLY A 241 -2.30 25.95 -1.86
C GLY A 241 -2.22 24.45 -2.17
N VAL A 242 -2.93 24.04 -3.22
CA VAL A 242 -3.09 22.62 -3.61
C VAL A 242 -1.75 21.93 -3.96
N LYS A 243 -0.73 22.68 -4.33
CA LYS A 243 0.61 22.16 -4.62
C LYS A 243 1.33 21.64 -3.37
N SER A 244 0.98 22.13 -2.19
CA SER A 244 1.62 21.74 -0.92
C SER A 244 1.06 20.46 -0.31
N ILE A 245 0.13 19.79 -0.99
CA ILE A 245 -0.45 18.53 -0.56
C ILE A 245 -0.34 17.45 -1.63
N ARG A 246 -0.11 16.21 -1.21
CA ARG A 246 -0.10 15.03 -2.08
C ARG A 246 -0.88 13.90 -1.45
N ARG A 247 -1.71 13.21 -2.23
CA ARG A 247 -2.59 12.14 -1.72
C ARG A 247 -1.83 10.89 -1.30
N GLU A 248 -0.86 10.49 -2.11
CA GLU A 248 -0.02 9.33 -1.89
C GLU A 248 1.33 9.52 -2.56
N LYS A 249 2.36 8.88 -2.04
CA LYS A 249 3.72 8.92 -2.57
C LYS A 249 4.44 7.64 -2.22
N GLN A 250 5.28 7.15 -3.14
CA GLN A 250 6.23 6.07 -2.86
C GLN A 250 7.19 6.54 -1.76
N LEU A 251 7.48 5.66 -0.81
CA LEU A 251 8.44 5.88 0.24
C LEU A 251 9.85 5.49 -0.25
N ASP A 252 10.72 6.47 -0.31
CA ASP A 252 12.08 6.30 -0.83
C ASP A 252 13.14 6.42 0.28
N LEU A 253 12.83 7.12 1.39
CA LEU A 253 13.76 7.40 2.47
C LEU A 253 13.05 7.51 3.82
N VAL A 254 13.67 6.99 4.86
CA VAL A 254 13.30 7.28 6.25
C VAL A 254 14.38 8.15 6.87
N VAL A 255 13.97 9.24 7.51
CA VAL A 255 14.84 10.13 8.28
C VAL A 255 14.40 10.09 9.74
N SER A 256 15.29 9.71 10.64
CA SER A 256 15.06 9.80 12.08
C SER A 256 15.77 11.02 12.65
N LEU A 257 15.00 11.89 13.29
CA LEU A 257 15.51 13.00 14.09
C LEU A 257 15.82 12.47 15.49
N GLN A 258 17.05 12.63 15.96
CA GLN A 258 17.52 12.20 17.28
C GLN A 258 18.18 13.35 18.00
N ASP A 259 18.06 13.40 19.33
CA ASP A 259 18.81 14.39 20.11
C ASP A 259 20.31 14.21 19.88
N TRP A 260 21.06 15.32 19.86
CA TRP A 260 22.51 15.30 19.60
C TRP A 260 23.27 14.46 20.63
N ASP A 261 22.83 14.51 21.87
CA ASP A 261 23.49 13.82 22.98
C ASP A 261 23.20 12.33 23.04
N GLU A 262 22.19 11.86 22.28
CA GLU A 262 21.81 10.44 22.17
C GLU A 262 22.45 9.73 20.97
N VAL A 263 23.11 10.45 20.07
CA VAL A 263 23.75 9.86 18.89
C VAL A 263 25.20 9.45 19.25
N GLU A 264 25.38 8.14 19.45
CA GLU A 264 26.68 7.57 19.83
C GLU A 264 27.74 7.74 18.71
N GLU A 265 27.34 7.62 17.46
CA GLU A 265 28.29 7.72 16.33
C GLU A 265 27.59 8.38 15.12
N VAL A 266 28.09 9.54 14.72
CA VAL A 266 27.64 10.22 13.50
C VAL A 266 28.46 9.69 12.33
N ASP A 267 27.86 8.96 11.40
CA ASP A 267 28.52 8.60 10.15
C ASP A 267 28.84 9.89 9.36
N ARG A 268 30.12 10.33 9.44
CA ARG A 268 30.58 11.55 8.78
C ARG A 268 30.84 11.36 7.30
N LEU A 269 31.03 10.14 6.85
CA LEU A 269 31.37 9.82 5.47
C LEU A 269 30.17 9.39 4.64
N GLY A 270 29.09 8.93 5.26
CA GLY A 270 27.90 8.42 4.55
C GLY A 270 28.18 7.15 3.74
N MET A 271 29.18 6.36 4.17
CA MET A 271 29.59 5.13 3.49
C MET A 271 28.73 3.93 3.89
N GLU A 272 28.19 3.93 5.11
CA GLU A 272 27.29 2.87 5.57
C GLU A 272 25.86 3.16 5.14
N GLU A 273 25.27 2.21 4.40
CA GLU A 273 23.86 2.28 4.04
C GLU A 273 23.02 1.59 5.11
N LYS A 274 22.56 2.36 6.08
CA LYS A 274 21.57 1.88 7.05
C LYS A 274 20.20 1.78 6.34
N THR A 275 19.47 0.70 6.62
CA THR A 275 18.12 0.49 6.08
C THR A 275 17.16 0.14 7.21
N THR A 276 15.90 0.46 7.02
CA THR A 276 14.79 -0.01 7.87
C THR A 276 13.84 -0.86 7.03
N GLU A 277 13.25 -1.88 7.63
CA GLU A 277 12.31 -2.75 6.94
C GLU A 277 10.87 -2.28 7.18
N ILE A 278 10.13 -2.03 6.09
CA ILE A 278 8.72 -1.64 6.15
C ILE A 278 7.95 -2.54 5.18
N LEU A 279 6.99 -3.31 5.68
CA LEU A 279 6.21 -4.30 4.92
C LEU A 279 7.09 -5.28 4.11
N GLY A 280 8.26 -5.67 4.65
CA GLY A 280 9.20 -6.58 4.00
C GLY A 280 10.13 -5.92 2.96
N VAL A 281 10.03 -4.59 2.76
CA VAL A 281 10.90 -3.83 1.85
C VAL A 281 11.95 -3.07 2.66
N ARG A 282 13.21 -3.16 2.24
CA ARG A 282 14.31 -2.40 2.84
C ARG A 282 14.32 -0.98 2.27
N ILE A 283 14.09 0.00 3.13
CA ILE A 283 14.08 1.42 2.79
C ILE A 283 15.36 2.07 3.38
N PRO A 284 16.10 2.87 2.62
CA PRO A 284 17.23 3.64 3.13
C PRO A 284 16.83 4.47 4.36
N HIS A 285 17.73 4.51 5.36
CA HIS A 285 17.47 5.17 6.63
C HIS A 285 18.65 6.06 7.02
N ILE A 286 18.37 7.33 7.32
CA ILE A 286 19.36 8.31 7.76
C ILE A 286 18.96 8.86 9.13
N THR A 287 19.90 8.91 10.06
CA THR A 287 19.71 9.57 11.35
C THR A 287 20.32 10.97 11.31
N ILE A 288 19.54 11.99 11.62
CA ILE A 288 19.97 13.39 11.68
C ILE A 288 19.99 13.83 13.15
N PRO A 289 21.17 14.13 13.72
CA PRO A 289 21.26 14.67 15.07
C PRO A 289 20.77 16.11 15.13
N VAL A 290 19.85 16.36 16.07
CA VAL A 290 19.17 17.64 16.28
C VAL A 290 19.80 18.36 17.47
N ARG A 291 20.02 19.67 17.34
CA ARG A 291 20.35 20.59 18.44
C ARG A 291 19.81 21.99 18.12
N PRO A 292 19.59 22.84 19.15
CA PRO A 292 19.11 24.20 18.94
C PRO A 292 19.92 24.98 17.92
N GLY A 293 19.27 25.75 17.05
CA GLY A 293 19.91 26.59 16.04
C GLY A 293 20.32 25.89 14.74
N ARG A 294 20.03 24.58 14.59
CA ARG A 294 20.33 23.84 13.35
C ARG A 294 19.10 23.83 12.42
N ASP A 295 19.29 24.14 11.15
CA ASP A 295 18.24 24.06 10.15
C ASP A 295 18.00 22.59 9.75
N ILE A 296 17.06 21.93 10.45
CA ILE A 296 16.74 20.51 10.26
C ILE A 296 16.10 20.28 8.89
N ALA A 297 15.23 21.17 8.45
CA ALA A 297 14.54 21.05 7.16
C ALA A 297 15.55 21.03 6.00
N ARG A 298 16.58 21.87 6.06
CA ARG A 298 17.65 21.86 5.07
C ARG A 298 18.46 20.55 5.06
N LEU A 299 18.67 19.95 6.23
CA LEU A 299 19.39 18.67 6.31
C LEU A 299 18.55 17.52 5.72
N VAL A 300 17.24 17.51 6.00
CA VAL A 300 16.32 16.54 5.41
C VAL A 300 16.22 16.70 3.88
N GLU A 301 16.19 17.94 3.39
CA GLU A 301 16.24 18.27 1.96
C GLU A 301 17.49 17.71 1.29
N VAL A 302 18.67 17.96 1.87
CA VAL A 302 19.96 17.46 1.35
C VAL A 302 20.00 15.92 1.41
N ALA A 303 19.49 15.30 2.48
CA ALA A 303 19.40 13.85 2.59
C ALA A 303 18.53 13.24 1.48
N ALA A 304 17.40 13.85 1.17
CA ALA A 304 16.52 13.43 0.06
C ALA A 304 17.24 13.52 -1.30
N PHE A 305 17.97 14.62 -1.55
CA PHE A 305 18.72 14.79 -2.80
C PHE A 305 19.87 13.80 -2.92
N GLN A 306 20.59 13.54 -1.84
CA GLN A 306 21.65 12.54 -1.80
C GLN A 306 21.07 11.13 -2.05
N GLY A 307 19.94 10.78 -1.43
CA GLY A 307 19.24 9.52 -1.68
C GLY A 307 18.84 9.37 -3.15
N LYS A 308 18.34 10.44 -3.77
CA LYS A 308 17.99 10.46 -5.18
C LYS A 308 19.21 10.27 -6.10
N LEU A 309 20.35 10.89 -5.78
CA LEU A 309 21.59 10.68 -6.52
C LEU A 309 22.08 9.24 -6.38
N LYS A 310 22.07 8.68 -5.17
CA LYS A 310 22.44 7.27 -4.94
C LYS A 310 21.56 6.31 -5.74
N SER A 311 20.26 6.55 -5.85
CA SER A 311 19.35 5.71 -6.64
C SER A 311 19.64 5.73 -8.15
N THR A 312 20.36 6.75 -8.65
CA THR A 312 20.87 6.80 -10.04
C THR A 312 22.23 6.12 -10.23
N GLY A 313 22.77 5.50 -9.16
CA GLY A 313 24.08 4.83 -9.17
C GLY A 313 25.27 5.76 -8.84
N TYR A 314 25.03 7.02 -8.46
CA TYR A 314 26.10 7.94 -8.07
C TYR A 314 26.22 8.04 -6.55
N ASN A 315 27.37 7.62 -6.00
CA ASN A 315 27.70 7.77 -4.57
C ASN A 315 28.93 8.69 -4.42
N ALA A 316 28.71 9.91 -3.93
CA ALA A 316 29.76 10.91 -3.79
C ALA A 316 30.88 10.46 -2.84
N ALA A 317 30.57 9.71 -1.77
CA ALA A 317 31.57 9.21 -0.82
C ALA A 317 32.46 8.13 -1.45
N GLU A 318 31.88 7.22 -2.21
CA GLU A 318 32.64 6.20 -2.95
C GLU A 318 33.51 6.82 -4.02
N GLU A 319 33.01 7.80 -4.75
CA GLU A 319 33.74 8.50 -5.79
C GLU A 319 34.95 9.26 -5.20
N LEU A 320 34.73 9.95 -4.07
CA LEU A 320 35.83 10.60 -3.34
C LEU A 320 36.86 9.58 -2.87
N ASN A 321 36.42 8.47 -2.29
CA ASN A 321 37.31 7.41 -1.82
C ASN A 321 38.15 6.81 -2.96
N LYS A 322 37.56 6.55 -4.12
CA LYS A 322 38.29 6.08 -5.32
C LYS A 322 39.36 7.08 -5.74
N ARG A 323 39.04 8.37 -5.75
CA ARG A 323 40.01 9.43 -6.09
C ARG A 323 41.15 9.52 -5.07
N LEU A 324 40.85 9.39 -3.78
CA LEU A 324 41.88 9.39 -2.73
C LEU A 324 42.82 8.19 -2.85
N ILE A 325 42.26 6.98 -3.09
CA ILE A 325 43.06 5.77 -3.30
C ILE A 325 43.94 5.89 -4.56
N ALA A 326 43.42 6.43 -5.66
CA ALA A 326 44.20 6.65 -6.88
C ALA A 326 45.36 7.67 -6.64
N GLN A 327 45.16 8.69 -5.81
CA GLN A 327 46.22 9.62 -5.46
C GLN A 327 47.27 8.99 -4.54
N MET A 328 46.89 8.05 -3.67
CA MET A 328 47.83 7.36 -2.75
C MET A 328 48.62 6.25 -3.43
N ASN A 329 48.13 5.69 -4.55
CA ASN A 329 48.80 4.62 -5.31
C ASN A 329 48.92 5.02 -6.78
N PRO A 330 49.81 5.96 -7.14
CA PRO A 330 49.92 6.45 -8.53
C PRO A 330 50.49 5.44 -9.52
N ASP A 331 51.02 4.29 -9.06
CA ASP A 331 51.67 3.25 -9.89
C ASP A 331 50.76 2.03 -10.22
N GLN A 332 49.46 2.04 -9.84
CA GLN A 332 48.53 1.00 -10.30
C GLN A 332 47.76 1.49 -11.55
N PRO A 333 47.97 0.83 -12.72
CA PRO A 333 47.17 1.12 -13.93
C PRO A 333 45.69 0.73 -13.70
N GLU A 334 44.77 1.50 -14.29
CA GLU A 334 43.31 1.29 -14.28
C GLU A 334 42.89 -0.12 -14.76
#